data_6fa1672ffe84b67232e96fcae2a48438
#
_entry.id   6fa1672ffe84b67232e96fcae2a48438
#
_cell.length_a   1.000
_cell.length_b   1.000
_cell.length_c   1.000
_cell.angle_alpha   90.00
_cell.angle_beta   90.00
_cell.angle_gamma   90.00
#
_symmetry.space_group_name_H-M   'P 1'
#
loop_
_entity.id
_entity.type
_entity.pdbx_description
1 polymer ?
#
loop_
_entity_poly.entity_id
_entity_poly.type
_entity_poly.pdbx_seq_one_letter_code
_entity_poly.pdbx_strand_id
1 'polypeptide(L)'
;MPDIIRLLPDTVANQIAAGEVVQRPASVVKELLENAVDAGATEIRLLVKDSGKTLIQVGDNGSGMSETDARLSFERHATSKISSADDLFAIRTKGFRGEALASIAAVAQVELKTRRESEELGVLLRIEGGEVKAQEPCQSAKGSVFAVKNLFYNVPARRKFLKTDAVELRHIIEEFERVALAHPEIAFSLTHNGTEVFHLERAQTEWQPALRQRIVAAFGSPYNQRLAPVEESTDVVRISGFIGKPEFARKTRGEQFFFLNKRFIRNSYLHHALVSAFEHLLPPDAHPSYFIFLEMAPDAFDVNIHPTKTEVKFEDDRLVYAILRSSVRKSLGQYNISPTLDFEQEMSLKDIPLHPENGQVKRPGITVDTNYNPFKTESSGASGSSQGNWSRMQQHVPKDWQKLFETHSSETLPRLEETPVQQVLHSSWDEEEKAGARKGCYQLHNRYILTHIKSGLMVIDQQRAHERILYERYLQHLGLQNGPCQQKLFPESVELSAADTVIALDLIESINNLGFDLRPFGQNTFVVQGVPAGTEELDVKALLEGLLEEYKLNQQELKSSAGENLARSLARQAAIRPGKVLSDAEMHSLVDELFATSLPYSAPDGKPAVIVYGIDDLDKRFKRG
;
A
#
# COMPACT_ATOMS: atom_id res chain seq x y z
N MET A 1 -39.73 25.86 40.87
CA MET A 1 -39.26 25.82 39.48
C MET A 1 -39.76 24.54 38.90
N PRO A 2 -40.29 24.49 37.66
CA PRO A 2 -40.68 23.24 37.05
C PRO A 2 -39.46 22.36 36.83
N ASP A 3 -39.63 21.04 36.95
CA ASP A 3 -38.57 20.07 36.76
C ASP A 3 -37.98 20.19 35.37
N ILE A 4 -36.65 20.33 35.29
CA ILE A 4 -35.91 20.56 34.04
C ILE A 4 -35.57 19.22 33.33
N ILE A 5 -35.39 18.16 34.13
CA ILE A 5 -35.03 16.83 33.63
C ILE A 5 -36.30 16.13 33.12
N ARG A 6 -36.27 15.69 31.83
CA ARG A 6 -37.37 14.94 31.20
C ARG A 6 -36.85 13.68 30.57
N LEU A 7 -37.67 12.62 30.57
CA LEU A 7 -37.39 11.40 29.84
C LEU A 7 -37.42 11.71 28.33
N LEU A 8 -36.39 11.27 27.60
CA LEU A 8 -36.38 11.41 26.14
C LEU A 8 -37.38 10.44 25.50
N PRO A 9 -38.04 10.82 24.39
CA PRO A 9 -38.78 9.87 23.58
C PRO A 9 -37.90 8.71 23.12
N ASP A 10 -38.41 7.49 23.07
CA ASP A 10 -37.66 6.28 22.69
C ASP A 10 -36.95 6.42 21.33
N THR A 11 -37.58 7.07 20.37
CA THR A 11 -37.00 7.33 19.04
C THR A 11 -35.71 8.17 19.14
N VAL A 12 -35.71 9.21 19.97
CA VAL A 12 -34.55 10.09 20.18
C VAL A 12 -33.46 9.36 20.96
N ALA A 13 -33.83 8.64 22.02
CA ALA A 13 -32.91 7.82 22.80
C ALA A 13 -32.23 6.76 21.92
N ASN A 14 -33.01 6.13 21.03
CA ASN A 14 -32.50 5.15 20.05
C ASN A 14 -31.55 5.75 19.03
N GLN A 15 -31.82 6.96 18.52
CA GLN A 15 -30.91 7.67 17.62
C GLN A 15 -29.59 8.09 18.27
N ILE A 16 -29.62 8.50 19.57
CA ILE A 16 -28.42 8.85 20.33
C ILE A 16 -27.56 7.61 20.52
N ALA A 17 -28.14 6.51 21.03
CA ALA A 17 -27.41 5.26 21.24
C ALA A 17 -26.92 4.61 19.94
N ALA A 18 -27.71 4.70 18.84
CA ALA A 18 -27.23 4.31 17.51
C ALA A 18 -25.99 5.06 17.09
N GLY A 19 -25.73 6.26 17.65
CA GLY A 19 -24.52 7.04 17.36
C GLY A 19 -23.23 6.46 17.90
N GLU A 20 -23.31 5.69 18.95
CA GLU A 20 -22.15 5.02 19.53
C GLU A 20 -21.77 3.76 18.76
N VAL A 21 -22.76 3.08 18.17
CA VAL A 21 -22.58 1.82 17.43
C VAL A 21 -22.37 2.05 15.93
N VAL A 22 -23.20 2.90 15.32
CA VAL A 22 -23.20 3.14 13.86
C VAL A 22 -22.67 4.54 13.57
N GLN A 23 -21.38 4.67 13.38
CA GLN A 23 -20.74 5.94 13.07
C GLN A 23 -20.63 6.21 11.56
N ARG A 24 -20.50 5.15 10.75
CA ARG A 24 -20.30 5.20 9.30
C ARG A 24 -20.80 3.93 8.60
N PRO A 25 -20.88 3.89 7.26
CA PRO A 25 -21.29 2.70 6.50
C PRO A 25 -20.48 1.44 6.85
N ALA A 26 -19.18 1.56 7.03
CA ALA A 26 -18.30 0.45 7.40
C ALA A 26 -18.68 -0.21 8.76
N SER A 27 -19.26 0.56 9.71
CA SER A 27 -19.75 -0.01 10.98
C SER A 27 -20.94 -0.96 10.75
N VAL A 28 -21.84 -0.59 9.83
CA VAL A 28 -22.97 -1.45 9.43
C VAL A 28 -22.47 -2.74 8.78
N VAL A 29 -21.53 -2.60 7.83
CA VAL A 29 -20.91 -3.75 7.14
C VAL A 29 -20.27 -4.71 8.13
N LYS A 30 -19.47 -4.19 9.07
CA LYS A 30 -18.83 -5.00 10.11
C LYS A 30 -19.85 -5.82 10.90
N GLU A 31 -20.86 -5.17 11.47
CA GLU A 31 -21.85 -5.85 12.32
C GLU A 31 -22.67 -6.90 11.53
N LEU A 32 -23.04 -6.62 10.27
CA LEU A 32 -23.77 -7.57 9.45
C LEU A 32 -22.91 -8.76 9.01
N LEU A 33 -21.63 -8.54 8.64
CA LEU A 33 -20.70 -9.62 8.30
C LEU A 33 -20.41 -10.52 9.52
N GLU A 34 -20.18 -9.91 10.69
CA GLU A 34 -19.98 -10.65 11.94
C GLU A 34 -21.21 -11.49 12.31
N ASN A 35 -22.42 -10.97 12.09
CA ASN A 35 -23.66 -11.72 12.32
C ASN A 35 -23.81 -12.89 11.34
N ALA A 36 -23.44 -12.72 10.07
CA ALA A 36 -23.48 -13.79 9.07
C ALA A 36 -22.48 -14.92 9.43
N VAL A 37 -21.27 -14.57 9.91
CA VAL A 37 -20.29 -15.55 10.42
C VAL A 37 -20.85 -16.29 11.64
N ASP A 38 -21.42 -15.57 12.61
CA ASP A 38 -22.02 -16.16 13.82
C ASP A 38 -23.23 -17.07 13.50
N ALA A 39 -23.94 -16.82 12.39
CA ALA A 39 -25.01 -17.67 11.87
C ALA A 39 -24.51 -18.97 11.20
N GLY A 40 -23.20 -19.20 11.16
CA GLY A 40 -22.58 -20.39 10.56
C GLY A 40 -22.67 -20.42 9.04
N ALA A 41 -22.64 -19.27 8.39
CA ALA A 41 -22.64 -19.16 6.94
C ALA A 41 -21.37 -19.79 6.33
N THR A 42 -21.52 -20.41 5.17
CA THR A 42 -20.40 -20.89 4.34
C THR A 42 -20.16 -20.01 3.12
N GLU A 43 -21.10 -19.12 2.82
CA GLU A 43 -21.02 -18.12 1.76
C GLU A 43 -21.66 -16.82 2.22
N ILE A 44 -20.95 -15.71 2.04
CA ILE A 44 -21.41 -14.37 2.42
C ILE A 44 -21.19 -13.42 1.23
N ARG A 45 -22.25 -12.72 0.83
CA ARG A 45 -22.26 -11.77 -0.29
C ARG A 45 -22.53 -10.36 0.22
N LEU A 46 -21.63 -9.44 -0.01
CA LEU A 46 -21.79 -8.01 0.30
C LEU A 46 -22.01 -7.23 -1.00
N LEU A 47 -23.12 -6.52 -1.09
CA LEU A 47 -23.43 -5.60 -2.17
C LEU A 47 -23.55 -4.18 -1.62
N VAL A 48 -22.83 -3.26 -2.21
CA VAL A 48 -22.76 -1.85 -1.79
C VAL A 48 -23.08 -0.94 -2.96
N LYS A 49 -23.93 0.08 -2.73
CA LYS A 49 -24.16 1.17 -3.69
C LYS A 49 -23.84 2.52 -3.04
N ASP A 50 -23.24 3.41 -3.82
CA ASP A 50 -22.84 4.76 -3.41
C ASP A 50 -22.07 4.74 -2.09
N SER A 51 -21.07 3.84 -2.00
CA SER A 51 -20.21 3.67 -0.82
C SER A 51 -20.99 3.43 0.49
N GLY A 52 -22.14 2.75 0.39
CA GLY A 52 -22.99 2.41 1.52
C GLY A 52 -23.98 3.51 1.95
N LYS A 53 -24.03 4.64 1.25
CA LYS A 53 -24.99 5.72 1.54
C LYS A 53 -26.40 5.37 1.09
N THR A 54 -26.52 4.73 -0.08
CA THR A 54 -27.80 4.33 -0.67
C THR A 54 -28.20 2.91 -0.31
N LEU A 55 -27.25 1.96 -0.37
CA LEU A 55 -27.53 0.55 -0.08
C LEU A 55 -26.29 -0.17 0.46
N ILE A 56 -26.50 -0.91 1.55
CA ILE A 56 -25.61 -1.97 2.04
C ILE A 56 -26.46 -3.23 2.15
N GLN A 57 -26.15 -4.28 1.39
CA GLN A 57 -26.86 -5.54 1.44
C GLN A 57 -25.88 -6.66 1.74
N VAL A 58 -26.15 -7.41 2.81
CA VAL A 58 -25.41 -8.62 3.19
C VAL A 58 -26.34 -9.81 3.08
N GLY A 59 -25.98 -10.77 2.25
CA GLY A 59 -26.69 -12.04 2.10
C GLY A 59 -25.81 -13.19 2.58
N ASP A 60 -26.35 -14.09 3.38
CA ASP A 60 -25.70 -15.29 3.90
C ASP A 60 -26.56 -16.54 3.69
N ASN A 61 -25.94 -17.69 3.69
CA ASN A 61 -26.58 -19.00 3.63
C ASN A 61 -26.55 -19.73 5.00
N GLY A 62 -26.50 -19.00 6.09
CA GLY A 62 -26.43 -19.52 7.45
C GLY A 62 -27.75 -20.16 7.94
N SER A 63 -27.93 -20.20 9.27
CA SER A 63 -29.07 -20.86 9.92
C SER A 63 -30.42 -20.24 9.57
N GLY A 64 -30.48 -18.95 9.20
CA GLY A 64 -31.71 -18.18 9.08
C GLY A 64 -32.39 -17.95 10.43
N MET A 65 -33.56 -17.30 10.40
CA MET A 65 -34.36 -16.98 11.58
C MET A 65 -35.83 -17.36 11.38
N SER A 66 -36.53 -17.70 12.47
CA SER A 66 -37.97 -17.82 12.46
C SER A 66 -38.63 -16.44 12.35
N GLU A 67 -39.94 -16.42 12.08
CA GLU A 67 -40.73 -15.19 12.03
C GLU A 67 -40.61 -14.37 13.32
N THR A 68 -40.68 -15.05 14.47
CA THR A 68 -40.57 -14.42 15.80
C THR A 68 -39.16 -13.90 16.07
N ASP A 69 -38.12 -14.71 15.78
CA ASP A 69 -36.72 -14.31 15.99
C ASP A 69 -36.34 -13.17 15.05
N ALA A 70 -36.80 -13.15 13.82
CA ALA A 70 -36.57 -12.08 12.88
C ALA A 70 -37.04 -10.71 13.42
N ARG A 71 -38.25 -10.70 14.06
CA ARG A 71 -38.74 -9.49 14.71
C ARG A 71 -37.96 -9.14 15.97
N LEU A 72 -37.73 -10.12 16.85
CA LEU A 72 -36.99 -9.91 18.10
C LEU A 72 -35.55 -9.46 17.88
N SER A 73 -34.94 -9.84 16.76
CA SER A 73 -33.55 -9.45 16.44
C SER A 73 -33.33 -7.94 16.33
N PHE A 74 -34.38 -7.15 16.14
CA PHE A 74 -34.34 -5.68 16.11
C PHE A 74 -34.77 -5.03 17.43
N GLU A 75 -35.12 -5.82 18.44
CA GLU A 75 -35.34 -5.29 19.79
C GLU A 75 -34.01 -5.12 20.51
N ARG A 76 -33.94 -4.12 21.38
CA ARG A 76 -32.74 -3.89 22.21
C ARG A 76 -32.59 -4.99 23.23
N HIS A 77 -31.32 -5.36 23.47
CA HIS A 77 -30.95 -6.39 24.43
C HIS A 77 -31.50 -7.79 24.10
N ALA A 78 -32.00 -7.98 22.89
CA ALA A 78 -32.37 -9.29 22.40
C ALA A 78 -31.17 -9.95 21.70
N THR A 79 -30.72 -11.08 22.23
CA THR A 79 -29.57 -11.82 21.70
C THR A 79 -29.78 -13.32 21.92
N SER A 80 -29.31 -14.11 20.96
CA SER A 80 -29.23 -15.57 21.06
C SER A 80 -27.87 -16.08 21.55
N LYS A 81 -26.92 -15.14 21.86
CA LYS A 81 -25.51 -15.46 21.98
C LYS A 81 -25.01 -15.54 23.44
N ILE A 82 -25.73 -14.92 24.36
CA ILE A 82 -25.48 -14.97 25.81
C ILE A 82 -26.81 -15.14 26.53
N SER A 83 -26.82 -15.89 27.61
CA SER A 83 -28.00 -16.13 28.45
C SER A 83 -27.77 -15.86 29.94
N SER A 84 -26.51 -15.85 30.36
CA SER A 84 -26.11 -15.64 31.75
C SER A 84 -24.98 -14.62 31.88
N ALA A 85 -24.74 -14.13 33.12
CA ALA A 85 -23.62 -13.25 33.40
C ALA A 85 -22.27 -13.94 33.23
N ASP A 86 -22.22 -15.26 33.42
CA ASP A 86 -21.00 -16.05 33.25
C ASP A 86 -20.56 -16.14 31.79
N ASP A 87 -21.50 -16.09 30.84
CA ASP A 87 -21.21 -16.08 29.42
C ASP A 87 -20.40 -14.84 29.00
N LEU A 88 -20.47 -13.74 29.78
CA LEU A 88 -19.70 -12.51 29.51
C LEU A 88 -18.19 -12.71 29.68
N PHE A 89 -17.78 -13.68 30.50
CA PHE A 89 -16.37 -14.01 30.73
C PHE A 89 -15.83 -15.05 29.73
N ALA A 90 -16.71 -15.68 28.93
CA ALA A 90 -16.35 -16.72 27.98
C ALA A 90 -16.86 -16.42 26.55
N ILE A 91 -16.82 -15.16 26.12
CA ILE A 91 -17.38 -14.72 24.83
C ILE A 91 -16.61 -15.37 23.66
N ARG A 92 -17.28 -16.24 22.93
CA ARG A 92 -16.75 -16.88 21.70
C ARG A 92 -17.34 -16.30 20.42
N THR A 93 -18.52 -15.65 20.49
CA THR A 93 -19.21 -15.04 19.34
C THR A 93 -18.70 -13.63 19.06
N LYS A 94 -18.83 -13.17 17.80
CA LYS A 94 -18.40 -11.82 17.38
C LYS A 94 -19.28 -10.72 18.01
N GLY A 95 -20.61 -10.93 18.04
CA GLY A 95 -21.59 -10.05 18.68
C GLY A 95 -22.17 -10.68 19.95
N PHE A 96 -22.55 -9.88 20.97
CA PHE A 96 -23.19 -10.37 22.20
C PHE A 96 -24.20 -9.39 22.82
N ARG A 97 -24.11 -8.06 22.52
CA ARG A 97 -24.91 -7.02 23.21
C ARG A 97 -26.37 -6.94 22.77
N GLY A 98 -26.73 -7.49 21.61
CA GLY A 98 -28.09 -7.40 21.07
C GLY A 98 -28.55 -5.97 20.73
N GLU A 99 -27.63 -5.08 20.33
CA GLU A 99 -27.93 -3.66 20.08
C GLU A 99 -27.65 -3.23 18.65
N ALA A 100 -26.87 -3.99 17.88
CA ALA A 100 -26.38 -3.57 16.56
C ALA A 100 -27.52 -3.42 15.54
N LEU A 101 -28.40 -4.42 15.41
CA LEU A 101 -29.52 -4.37 14.46
C LEU A 101 -30.55 -3.31 14.83
N ALA A 102 -30.87 -3.16 16.13
CA ALA A 102 -31.73 -2.10 16.62
C ALA A 102 -31.15 -0.71 16.32
N SER A 103 -29.85 -0.53 16.51
CA SER A 103 -29.15 0.73 16.21
C SER A 103 -29.13 1.04 14.70
N ILE A 104 -28.93 0.04 13.84
CA ILE A 104 -28.99 0.20 12.38
C ILE A 104 -30.41 0.60 11.94
N ALA A 105 -31.42 -0.09 12.46
CA ALA A 105 -32.83 0.16 12.12
C ALA A 105 -33.29 1.56 12.58
N ALA A 106 -32.76 2.09 13.67
CA ALA A 106 -33.08 3.44 14.16
C ALA A 106 -32.62 4.57 13.21
N VAL A 107 -31.59 4.32 12.38
CA VAL A 107 -30.98 5.36 11.51
C VAL A 107 -31.04 5.05 10.02
N ALA A 108 -31.70 3.96 9.63
CA ALA A 108 -31.82 3.51 8.25
C ALA A 108 -33.18 2.89 7.97
N GLN A 109 -33.46 2.63 6.70
CA GLN A 109 -34.53 1.78 6.24
C GLN A 109 -33.98 0.36 6.05
N VAL A 110 -34.48 -0.62 6.80
CA VAL A 110 -33.98 -1.99 6.78
C VAL A 110 -35.03 -2.94 6.21
N GLU A 111 -34.59 -3.78 5.30
CA GLU A 111 -35.36 -4.90 4.78
C GLU A 111 -34.61 -6.19 5.09
N LEU A 112 -35.26 -7.11 5.81
CA LEU A 112 -34.76 -8.44 6.13
C LEU A 112 -35.60 -9.49 5.42
N LYS A 113 -34.93 -10.37 4.68
CA LYS A 113 -35.50 -11.63 4.18
C LYS A 113 -34.74 -12.77 4.82
N THR A 114 -35.47 -13.67 5.49
CA THR A 114 -34.83 -14.80 6.18
C THR A 114 -35.67 -16.04 6.12
N ARG A 115 -35.01 -17.20 6.11
CA ARG A 115 -35.66 -18.51 6.11
C ARG A 115 -34.78 -19.55 6.79
N ARG A 116 -35.35 -20.33 7.70
CA ARG A 116 -34.73 -21.53 8.25
C ARG A 116 -34.81 -22.69 7.25
N GLU A 117 -33.93 -23.66 7.37
CA GLU A 117 -33.95 -24.86 6.51
C GLU A 117 -35.21 -25.70 6.67
N SER A 118 -35.77 -25.72 7.89
CA SER A 118 -36.98 -26.46 8.22
C SER A 118 -38.29 -25.84 7.74
N GLU A 119 -38.24 -24.58 7.22
CA GLU A 119 -39.41 -23.81 6.83
C GLU A 119 -39.52 -23.73 5.29
N GLU A 120 -40.73 -23.88 4.74
CA GLU A 120 -40.96 -23.78 3.29
C GLU A 120 -40.96 -22.32 2.81
N LEU A 121 -41.53 -21.42 3.60
CA LEU A 121 -41.59 -19.99 3.31
C LEU A 121 -40.69 -19.22 4.26
N GLY A 122 -40.06 -18.19 3.75
CA GLY A 122 -39.33 -17.21 4.54
C GLY A 122 -40.22 -16.05 4.95
N VAL A 123 -39.61 -15.12 5.71
CA VAL A 123 -40.25 -13.91 6.20
C VAL A 123 -39.56 -12.69 5.62
N LEU A 124 -40.34 -11.74 5.12
CA LEU A 124 -39.92 -10.38 4.76
C LEU A 124 -40.34 -9.43 5.88
N LEU A 125 -39.36 -8.77 6.49
CA LEU A 125 -39.57 -7.75 7.50
C LEU A 125 -39.05 -6.40 6.99
N ARG A 126 -39.90 -5.36 7.07
CA ARG A 126 -39.49 -3.97 6.72
C ARG A 126 -39.58 -3.08 7.95
N ILE A 127 -38.49 -2.36 8.21
CA ILE A 127 -38.36 -1.48 9.38
C ILE A 127 -37.88 -0.13 8.90
N GLU A 128 -38.48 0.94 9.39
CA GLU A 128 -38.08 2.31 9.12
C GLU A 128 -38.01 3.12 10.41
N GLY A 129 -36.84 3.70 10.70
CA GLY A 129 -36.64 4.50 11.90
C GLY A 129 -36.88 3.77 13.22
N GLY A 130 -36.67 2.46 13.24
CA GLY A 130 -36.92 1.57 14.39
C GLY A 130 -38.35 1.02 14.49
N GLU A 131 -39.28 1.39 13.60
CA GLU A 131 -40.63 0.91 13.60
C GLU A 131 -40.84 -0.17 12.52
N VAL A 132 -41.47 -1.29 12.90
CA VAL A 132 -41.86 -2.35 11.96
C VAL A 132 -43.02 -1.84 11.10
N LYS A 133 -42.83 -1.74 9.80
CA LYS A 133 -43.84 -1.28 8.82
C LYS A 133 -44.59 -2.43 8.16
N ALA A 134 -43.92 -3.55 7.92
CA ALA A 134 -44.53 -4.73 7.32
C ALA A 134 -43.78 -6.00 7.77
N GLN A 135 -44.56 -7.08 7.94
CA GLN A 135 -44.08 -8.45 8.14
C GLN A 135 -44.94 -9.38 7.31
N GLU A 136 -44.33 -10.00 6.30
CA GLU A 136 -45.05 -10.76 5.30
C GLU A 136 -44.31 -12.06 4.97
N PRO A 137 -45.00 -13.18 4.70
CA PRO A 137 -44.34 -14.37 4.17
C PRO A 137 -43.76 -14.08 2.78
N CYS A 138 -42.57 -14.60 2.50
CA CYS A 138 -41.94 -14.43 1.20
C CYS A 138 -41.20 -15.70 0.75
N GLN A 139 -40.95 -15.80 -0.54
CA GLN A 139 -40.06 -16.83 -1.05
C GLN A 139 -38.62 -16.36 -0.82
N SER A 140 -37.82 -17.14 -0.09
CA SER A 140 -36.40 -16.87 0.19
C SER A 140 -35.62 -18.17 0.16
N ALA A 141 -34.33 -18.07 -0.22
CA ALA A 141 -33.36 -19.14 0.02
C ALA A 141 -33.11 -19.31 1.53
N LYS A 142 -32.53 -20.43 1.94
CA LYS A 142 -32.02 -20.64 3.31
C LYS A 142 -31.00 -19.55 3.65
N GLY A 143 -31.05 -19.03 4.89
CA GLY A 143 -30.15 -17.99 5.38
C GLY A 143 -30.85 -16.65 5.55
N SER A 144 -30.11 -15.56 5.52
CA SER A 144 -30.63 -14.21 5.70
C SER A 144 -30.09 -13.24 4.67
N VAL A 145 -30.90 -12.26 4.28
CA VAL A 145 -30.52 -11.14 3.44
C VAL A 145 -30.95 -9.84 4.13
N PHE A 146 -30.00 -9.09 4.63
CA PHE A 146 -30.20 -7.77 5.21
C PHE A 146 -29.91 -6.71 4.16
N ALA A 147 -30.87 -5.84 3.86
CA ALA A 147 -30.70 -4.69 2.99
C ALA A 147 -30.95 -3.40 3.79
N VAL A 148 -29.87 -2.66 4.07
CA VAL A 148 -29.89 -1.37 4.76
C VAL A 148 -29.85 -0.27 3.70
N LYS A 149 -30.93 0.50 3.63
CA LYS A 149 -31.16 1.52 2.61
C LYS A 149 -31.15 2.91 3.24
N ASN A 150 -30.64 3.91 2.49
CA ASN A 150 -30.66 5.32 2.85
C ASN A 150 -30.12 5.60 4.25
N LEU A 151 -28.92 5.12 4.54
CA LEU A 151 -28.27 5.29 5.85
C LEU A 151 -28.24 6.78 6.25
N PHE A 152 -28.62 7.05 7.51
CA PHE A 152 -28.76 8.40 8.10
C PHE A 152 -29.79 9.31 7.43
N TYR A 153 -30.84 8.73 6.81
CA TYR A 153 -31.90 9.53 6.17
C TYR A 153 -32.62 10.45 7.17
N ASN A 154 -32.79 10.00 8.41
CA ASN A 154 -33.45 10.72 9.50
C ASN A 154 -32.46 11.46 10.43
N VAL A 155 -31.16 11.47 10.13
CA VAL A 155 -30.10 12.18 10.88
C VAL A 155 -29.22 12.99 9.92
N PRO A 156 -29.74 14.11 9.35
CA PRO A 156 -29.05 14.88 8.31
C PRO A 156 -27.66 15.38 8.70
N ALA A 157 -27.46 15.70 9.98
CA ALA A 157 -26.16 16.13 10.48
C ALA A 157 -25.09 15.05 10.25
N ARG A 158 -25.37 13.78 10.60
CA ARG A 158 -24.42 12.67 10.38
C ARG A 158 -24.16 12.41 8.90
N ARG A 159 -25.20 12.52 8.07
CA ARG A 159 -25.06 12.34 6.62
C ARG A 159 -24.07 13.35 6.02
N LYS A 160 -24.06 14.59 6.53
CA LYS A 160 -23.11 15.65 6.12
C LYS A 160 -21.67 15.40 6.60
N PHE A 161 -21.48 14.62 7.67
CA PHE A 161 -20.15 14.28 8.20
C PHE A 161 -19.49 13.09 7.51
N LEU A 162 -20.21 12.36 6.65
CA LEU A 162 -19.61 11.30 5.84
C LEU A 162 -18.54 11.90 4.92
N LYS A 163 -17.47 11.17 4.77
CA LYS A 163 -16.34 11.52 3.89
C LYS A 163 -16.74 11.33 2.41
N THR A 164 -15.75 11.51 1.52
CA THR A 164 -15.91 11.22 0.10
C THR A 164 -16.23 9.74 -0.13
N ASP A 165 -16.83 9.41 -1.27
CA ASP A 165 -17.24 8.04 -1.59
C ASP A 165 -16.06 7.07 -1.57
N ALA A 166 -14.91 7.46 -2.12
CA ALA A 166 -13.70 6.63 -2.10
C ALA A 166 -13.22 6.33 -0.67
N VAL A 167 -13.30 7.29 0.25
CA VAL A 167 -12.89 7.11 1.65
C VAL A 167 -13.84 6.18 2.40
N GLU A 168 -15.15 6.34 2.21
CA GLU A 168 -16.13 5.47 2.87
C GLU A 168 -16.06 4.05 2.30
N LEU A 169 -15.88 3.90 0.98
CA LEU A 169 -15.71 2.58 0.36
C LEU A 169 -14.43 1.88 0.84
N ARG A 170 -13.33 2.61 0.98
CA ARG A 170 -12.09 2.06 1.54
C ARG A 170 -12.30 1.53 2.95
N HIS A 171 -13.03 2.24 3.81
CA HIS A 171 -13.35 1.74 5.15
C HIS A 171 -14.23 0.49 5.10
N ILE A 172 -15.14 0.39 4.15
CA ILE A 172 -15.94 -0.82 3.92
C ILE A 172 -15.03 -1.99 3.51
N ILE A 173 -14.12 -1.76 2.58
CA ILE A 173 -13.13 -2.77 2.14
C ILE A 173 -12.27 -3.23 3.32
N GLU A 174 -11.75 -2.30 4.14
CA GLU A 174 -10.95 -2.64 5.32
C GLU A 174 -11.71 -3.55 6.31
N GLU A 175 -13.00 -3.29 6.58
CA GLU A 175 -13.79 -4.15 7.46
C GLU A 175 -14.12 -5.51 6.80
N PHE A 176 -14.37 -5.52 5.49
CA PHE A 176 -14.57 -6.75 4.72
C PHE A 176 -13.30 -7.63 4.75
N GLU A 177 -12.12 -7.07 4.50
CA GLU A 177 -10.84 -7.77 4.55
C GLU A 177 -10.59 -8.37 5.93
N ARG A 178 -10.87 -7.63 7.01
CA ARG A 178 -10.71 -8.10 8.40
C ARG A 178 -11.53 -9.35 8.67
N VAL A 179 -12.79 -9.37 8.23
CA VAL A 179 -13.65 -10.54 8.43
C VAL A 179 -13.24 -11.69 7.51
N ALA A 180 -12.98 -11.40 6.23
CA ALA A 180 -12.62 -12.41 5.24
C ALA A 180 -11.26 -13.09 5.53
N LEU A 181 -10.29 -12.37 6.07
CA LEU A 181 -8.99 -12.94 6.50
C LEU A 181 -9.14 -13.86 7.71
N ALA A 182 -10.02 -13.49 8.66
CA ALA A 182 -10.25 -14.29 9.85
C ALA A 182 -10.95 -15.62 9.57
N HIS A 183 -11.63 -15.74 8.41
CA HIS A 183 -12.48 -16.87 8.04
C HIS A 183 -12.19 -17.38 6.61
N PRO A 184 -11.00 -17.95 6.34
CA PRO A 184 -10.67 -18.50 5.03
C PRO A 184 -11.57 -19.68 4.64
N GLU A 185 -12.25 -20.31 5.61
CA GLU A 185 -13.21 -21.39 5.44
C GLU A 185 -14.58 -20.95 4.88
N ILE A 186 -14.83 -19.63 4.73
CA ILE A 186 -16.07 -19.07 4.20
C ILE A 186 -15.78 -18.41 2.84
N ALA A 187 -16.67 -18.59 1.86
CA ALA A 187 -16.59 -17.85 0.60
C ALA A 187 -17.15 -16.42 0.80
N PHE A 188 -16.43 -15.42 0.29
CA PHE A 188 -16.86 -14.03 0.38
C PHE A 188 -16.85 -13.36 -0.99
N SER A 189 -17.88 -12.54 -1.26
CA SER A 189 -17.87 -11.64 -2.41
C SER A 189 -18.28 -10.23 -2.01
N LEU A 190 -17.67 -9.23 -2.67
CA LEU A 190 -18.02 -7.83 -2.53
C LEU A 190 -18.26 -7.24 -3.91
N THR A 191 -19.46 -6.68 -4.10
CA THR A 191 -19.84 -5.96 -5.33
C THR A 191 -20.14 -4.51 -4.99
N HIS A 192 -19.52 -3.56 -5.70
CA HIS A 192 -19.76 -2.13 -5.57
C HIS A 192 -20.28 -1.56 -6.88
N ASN A 193 -21.44 -0.92 -6.86
CA ASN A 193 -22.09 -0.29 -8.02
C ASN A 193 -22.18 -1.22 -9.26
N GLY A 194 -22.36 -2.53 -9.03
CA GLY A 194 -22.45 -3.54 -10.09
C GLY A 194 -21.10 -4.13 -10.54
N THR A 195 -19.99 -3.60 -10.06
CA THR A 195 -18.65 -4.15 -10.31
C THR A 195 -18.23 -5.06 -9.16
N GLU A 196 -17.78 -6.27 -9.47
CA GLU A 196 -17.23 -7.18 -8.47
C GLU A 196 -15.82 -6.71 -8.06
N VAL A 197 -15.66 -6.37 -6.77
CA VAL A 197 -14.37 -5.91 -6.19
C VAL A 197 -13.59 -7.09 -5.65
N PHE A 198 -14.26 -8.02 -4.97
CA PHE A 198 -13.68 -9.24 -4.42
C PHE A 198 -14.52 -10.45 -4.77
N HIS A 199 -13.82 -11.53 -5.12
CA HIS A 199 -14.34 -12.88 -5.20
C HIS A 199 -13.37 -13.82 -4.51
N LEU A 200 -13.67 -14.21 -3.27
CA LEU A 200 -12.79 -14.97 -2.39
C LEU A 200 -13.40 -16.36 -2.17
N GLU A 201 -12.86 -17.34 -2.85
CA GLU A 201 -13.30 -18.72 -2.77
C GLU A 201 -13.08 -19.32 -1.37
N ARG A 202 -13.92 -20.29 -1.02
CA ARG A 202 -13.79 -21.06 0.20
C ARG A 202 -12.56 -21.96 0.12
N ALA A 203 -11.63 -21.85 1.08
CA ALA A 203 -10.53 -22.79 1.20
C ALA A 203 -10.98 -24.10 1.85
N GLN A 204 -10.53 -25.23 1.27
CA GLN A 204 -10.81 -26.59 1.77
C GLN A 204 -9.56 -27.27 2.34
N THR A 205 -8.48 -26.52 2.52
CA THR A 205 -7.19 -26.98 2.98
C THR A 205 -6.99 -26.70 4.47
N GLU A 206 -5.88 -27.19 5.03
CA GLU A 206 -5.46 -26.84 6.38
C GLU A 206 -5.32 -25.32 6.58
N TRP A 207 -5.34 -24.88 7.83
CA TRP A 207 -5.41 -23.44 8.20
C TRP A 207 -4.34 -22.57 7.54
N GLN A 208 -3.06 -22.95 7.62
CA GLN A 208 -1.97 -22.11 7.10
C GLN A 208 -2.00 -21.95 5.57
N PRO A 209 -2.11 -23.03 4.76
CA PRO A 209 -2.29 -22.90 3.31
C PRO A 209 -3.56 -22.13 2.94
N ALA A 210 -4.66 -22.36 3.67
CA ALA A 210 -5.93 -21.64 3.47
C ALA A 210 -5.79 -20.13 3.69
N LEU A 211 -5.12 -19.73 4.77
CA LEU A 211 -4.85 -18.32 5.07
C LEU A 211 -3.94 -17.69 4.00
N ARG A 212 -2.87 -18.40 3.57
CA ARG A 212 -1.99 -17.92 2.51
C ARG A 212 -2.75 -17.68 1.21
N GLN A 213 -3.58 -18.65 0.79
CA GLN A 213 -4.43 -18.51 -0.40
C GLN A 213 -5.37 -17.31 -0.26
N ARG A 214 -5.97 -17.10 0.91
CA ARG A 214 -6.85 -15.97 1.21
C ARG A 214 -6.11 -14.62 1.12
N ILE A 215 -4.89 -14.53 1.67
CA ILE A 215 -4.07 -13.31 1.59
C ILE A 215 -3.72 -13.00 0.13
N VAL A 216 -3.30 -14.01 -0.64
CA VAL A 216 -2.96 -13.82 -2.05
C VAL A 216 -4.18 -13.42 -2.88
N ALA A 217 -5.36 -14.00 -2.60
CA ALA A 217 -6.59 -13.62 -3.29
C ALA A 217 -7.06 -12.20 -2.94
N ALA A 218 -6.83 -11.72 -1.71
CA ALA A 218 -7.23 -10.38 -1.26
C ALA A 218 -6.26 -9.27 -1.68
N PHE A 219 -4.94 -9.53 -1.63
CA PHE A 219 -3.90 -8.49 -1.83
C PHE A 219 -3.08 -8.67 -3.11
N GLY A 220 -3.38 -9.69 -3.91
CA GLY A 220 -2.77 -9.93 -5.21
C GLY A 220 -1.67 -10.99 -5.21
N SER A 221 -1.37 -11.49 -6.42
CA SER A 221 -0.41 -12.57 -6.69
C SER A 221 1.02 -12.33 -6.17
N PRO A 222 1.54 -11.07 -6.11
CA PRO A 222 2.88 -10.81 -5.58
C PRO A 222 3.06 -11.25 -4.13
N TYR A 223 1.98 -11.34 -3.33
CA TYR A 223 2.06 -11.79 -1.95
C TYR A 223 2.52 -13.25 -1.80
N ASN A 224 2.39 -14.06 -2.86
CA ASN A 224 2.85 -15.44 -2.80
C ASN A 224 4.36 -15.59 -2.50
N GLN A 225 5.18 -14.65 -2.97
CA GLN A 225 6.63 -14.65 -2.76
C GLN A 225 7.07 -13.80 -1.54
N ARG A 226 6.20 -12.86 -1.11
CA ARG A 226 6.51 -11.87 -0.07
C ARG A 226 6.30 -12.37 1.36
N LEU A 227 5.56 -13.48 1.55
CA LEU A 227 5.16 -13.97 2.86
C LEU A 227 6.14 -14.99 3.43
N ALA A 228 6.52 -14.80 4.70
CA ALA A 228 7.21 -15.79 5.53
C ALA A 228 6.24 -16.26 6.64
N PRO A 229 6.08 -17.59 6.85
CA PRO A 229 5.19 -18.11 7.89
C PRO A 229 5.76 -17.88 9.28
N VAL A 230 4.86 -17.60 10.24
CA VAL A 230 5.16 -17.56 11.66
C VAL A 230 4.31 -18.61 12.35
N GLU A 231 4.95 -19.49 13.10
CA GLU A 231 4.28 -20.52 13.91
C GLU A 231 5.03 -20.72 15.19
N GLU A 232 4.33 -20.61 16.32
CA GLU A 232 4.83 -20.89 17.66
C GLU A 232 3.67 -21.34 18.53
N SER A 233 3.89 -22.38 19.33
CA SER A 233 2.89 -22.89 20.27
C SER A 233 3.50 -22.96 21.65
N THR A 234 2.88 -22.26 22.59
CA THR A 234 3.24 -22.26 24.00
C THR A 234 2.01 -22.57 24.83
N ASP A 235 2.16 -22.80 26.12
CA ASP A 235 1.05 -23.06 27.03
C ASP A 235 0.12 -21.82 27.22
N VAL A 236 0.62 -20.62 26.91
CA VAL A 236 -0.11 -19.35 27.10
C VAL A 236 -0.78 -18.88 25.83
N VAL A 237 -0.06 -18.93 24.71
CA VAL A 237 -0.53 -18.42 23.42
C VAL A 237 -0.02 -19.29 22.28
N ARG A 238 -0.92 -19.59 21.34
CA ARG A 238 -0.55 -20.14 20.03
C ARG A 238 -0.53 -19.02 19.02
N ILE A 239 0.61 -18.81 18.37
CA ILE A 239 0.81 -17.79 17.33
C ILE A 239 0.91 -18.50 15.99
N SER A 240 0.12 -18.05 15.01
CA SER A 240 0.18 -18.55 13.64
C SER A 240 -0.02 -17.40 12.66
N GLY A 241 0.40 -17.57 11.41
CA GLY A 241 0.16 -16.58 10.36
C GLY A 241 1.37 -16.27 9.50
N PHE A 242 1.45 -15.07 9.00
CA PHE A 242 2.47 -14.64 8.04
C PHE A 242 2.97 -13.23 8.34
N ILE A 243 4.26 -13.01 8.04
CA ILE A 243 4.89 -11.68 8.00
C ILE A 243 5.42 -11.43 6.59
N GLY A 244 5.44 -10.17 6.19
CA GLY A 244 6.10 -9.75 4.95
C GLY A 244 7.62 -9.76 5.13
N LYS A 245 8.35 -10.21 4.10
CA LYS A 245 9.82 -10.13 4.10
C LYS A 245 10.27 -8.66 4.13
N PRO A 246 11.40 -8.33 4.79
CA PRO A 246 11.86 -6.95 4.96
C PRO A 246 12.03 -6.16 3.66
N GLU A 247 12.45 -6.81 2.58
CA GLU A 247 12.65 -6.23 1.25
C GLU A 247 11.37 -5.66 0.61
N PHE A 248 10.18 -6.14 1.05
CA PHE A 248 8.88 -5.68 0.57
C PHE A 248 8.16 -4.76 1.56
N ALA A 249 8.85 -4.25 2.57
CA ALA A 249 8.27 -3.30 3.51
C ALA A 249 7.87 -2.00 2.80
N ARG A 250 6.74 -1.42 3.20
CA ARG A 250 6.15 -0.23 2.58
C ARG A 250 6.23 0.98 3.51
N LYS A 251 6.18 2.18 2.96
CA LYS A 251 6.10 3.42 3.74
C LYS A 251 4.73 3.62 4.40
N THR A 252 3.69 2.94 3.92
CA THR A 252 2.34 3.03 4.48
C THR A 252 2.04 1.90 5.45
N ARG A 253 1.20 2.20 6.46
CA ARG A 253 0.68 1.21 7.42
C ARG A 253 -0.58 0.55 6.86
N GLY A 254 -0.51 -0.17 5.73
CA GLY A 254 -1.70 -0.73 5.08
C GLY A 254 -2.08 -2.11 5.61
N GLU A 255 -1.19 -3.05 5.50
CA GLU A 255 -1.49 -4.48 5.63
C GLU A 255 -0.97 -5.03 6.96
N GLN A 256 -1.58 -4.57 8.05
CA GLN A 256 -1.16 -4.86 9.41
C GLN A 256 -2.33 -5.42 10.21
N PHE A 257 -2.42 -6.75 10.31
CA PHE A 257 -3.56 -7.43 10.90
C PHE A 257 -3.13 -8.31 12.07
N PHE A 258 -3.70 -8.00 13.25
CA PHE A 258 -3.69 -8.89 14.41
C PHE A 258 -5.08 -9.45 14.64
N PHE A 259 -5.14 -10.74 14.89
CA PHE A 259 -6.37 -11.42 15.26
C PHE A 259 -6.16 -12.16 16.59
N LEU A 260 -7.11 -12.01 17.50
CA LEU A 260 -7.20 -12.77 18.75
C LEU A 260 -8.46 -13.62 18.70
N ASN A 261 -8.31 -14.96 18.74
CA ASN A 261 -9.42 -15.89 18.59
C ASN A 261 -10.32 -15.55 17.39
N LYS A 262 -9.67 -15.31 16.22
CA LYS A 262 -10.31 -14.90 14.95
C LYS A 262 -10.97 -13.50 14.97
N ARG A 263 -10.83 -12.70 16.05
CA ARG A 263 -11.31 -11.31 16.15
C ARG A 263 -10.18 -10.34 15.81
N PHE A 264 -10.41 -9.40 14.92
CA PHE A 264 -9.44 -8.34 14.63
C PHE A 264 -9.24 -7.44 15.85
N ILE A 265 -7.97 -7.21 16.20
CA ILE A 265 -7.57 -6.32 17.31
C ILE A 265 -6.57 -5.27 16.85
N ARG A 266 -6.56 -4.15 17.55
CA ARG A 266 -5.54 -3.10 17.46
C ARG A 266 -4.82 -3.00 18.79
N ASN A 267 -3.54 -3.32 18.81
CA ASN A 267 -2.71 -3.24 20.00
C ASN A 267 -1.35 -2.65 19.63
N SER A 268 -1.08 -1.44 20.10
CA SER A 268 0.18 -0.72 19.83
C SER A 268 1.39 -1.41 20.44
N TYR A 269 1.21 -2.12 21.55
CA TYR A 269 2.28 -2.83 22.24
C TYR A 269 2.72 -4.08 21.45
N LEU A 270 1.76 -4.85 20.92
CA LEU A 270 2.06 -5.97 20.03
C LEU A 270 2.65 -5.50 18.68
N HIS A 271 2.16 -4.36 18.16
CA HIS A 271 2.75 -3.74 16.99
C HIS A 271 4.23 -3.39 17.22
N HIS A 272 4.55 -2.79 18.37
CA HIS A 272 5.93 -2.50 18.74
C HIS A 272 6.77 -3.78 18.88
N ALA A 273 6.22 -4.85 19.48
CA ALA A 273 6.90 -6.15 19.58
C ALA A 273 7.32 -6.67 18.20
N LEU A 274 6.39 -6.62 17.24
CA LEU A 274 6.62 -7.09 15.88
C LEU A 274 7.65 -6.19 15.16
N VAL A 275 7.49 -4.87 15.17
CA VAL A 275 8.43 -3.94 14.52
C VAL A 275 9.84 -4.06 15.14
N SER A 276 9.94 -4.22 16.48
CA SER A 276 11.23 -4.43 17.14
C SER A 276 11.92 -5.75 16.77
N ALA A 277 11.17 -6.74 16.29
CA ALA A 277 11.75 -7.98 15.76
C ALA A 277 12.43 -7.78 14.40
N PHE A 278 11.99 -6.78 13.63
CA PHE A 278 12.61 -6.38 12.35
C PHE A 278 13.77 -5.39 12.50
N GLU A 279 14.21 -5.08 13.74
CA GLU A 279 15.25 -4.11 14.05
C GLU A 279 16.48 -4.30 13.14
N HIS A 280 16.94 -3.23 12.48
CA HIS A 280 18.02 -3.19 11.48
C HIS A 280 17.74 -3.87 10.13
N LEU A 281 16.59 -4.49 9.93
CA LEU A 281 16.23 -5.14 8.66
C LEU A 281 15.34 -4.27 7.77
N LEU A 282 14.68 -3.26 8.35
CA LEU A 282 13.78 -2.38 7.60
C LEU A 282 14.51 -1.11 7.14
N PRO A 283 14.21 -0.61 5.93
CA PRO A 283 14.57 0.74 5.54
C PRO A 283 13.98 1.79 6.52
N PRO A 284 14.59 2.97 6.65
CA PRO A 284 14.02 4.06 7.44
C PRO A 284 12.59 4.38 7.01
N ASP A 285 11.69 4.60 7.98
CA ASP A 285 10.27 4.92 7.79
C ASP A 285 9.45 3.84 7.04
N ALA A 286 9.96 2.60 6.96
CA ALA A 286 9.23 1.49 6.37
C ALA A 286 8.49 0.66 7.42
N HIS A 287 7.32 0.16 7.04
CA HIS A 287 6.45 -0.65 7.88
C HIS A 287 6.31 -2.05 7.27
N PRO A 288 6.51 -3.13 8.06
CA PRO A 288 6.30 -4.49 7.58
C PRO A 288 4.81 -4.80 7.48
N SER A 289 4.43 -5.62 6.49
CA SER A 289 3.11 -6.24 6.42
C SER A 289 3.08 -7.45 7.36
N TYR A 290 1.94 -7.71 8.00
CA TYR A 290 1.77 -8.89 8.83
C TYR A 290 0.29 -9.30 8.99
N PHE A 291 0.08 -10.61 9.11
CA PHE A 291 -1.21 -11.28 9.27
C PHE A 291 -1.04 -12.31 10.39
N ILE A 292 -1.17 -11.86 11.65
CA ILE A 292 -0.85 -12.66 12.84
C ILE A 292 -2.11 -13.03 13.58
N PHE A 293 -2.24 -14.30 13.89
CA PHE A 293 -3.33 -14.90 14.66
C PHE A 293 -2.80 -15.38 16.00
N LEU A 294 -3.46 -14.94 17.05
CA LEU A 294 -3.20 -15.32 18.44
C LEU A 294 -4.39 -16.15 18.91
N GLU A 295 -4.16 -17.35 19.40
CA GLU A 295 -5.16 -18.18 20.04
C GLU A 295 -4.80 -18.32 21.51
N MET A 296 -5.73 -17.94 22.39
CA MET A 296 -5.57 -17.95 23.83
C MET A 296 -6.86 -18.40 24.51
N ALA A 297 -6.74 -18.85 25.74
CA ALA A 297 -7.89 -19.14 26.59
C ALA A 297 -8.73 -17.85 26.80
N PRO A 298 -10.07 -17.91 26.79
CA PRO A 298 -10.93 -16.72 26.89
C PRO A 298 -10.76 -15.92 28.19
N ASP A 299 -10.33 -16.55 29.25
CA ASP A 299 -10.07 -15.97 30.57
C ASP A 299 -8.72 -15.22 30.67
N ALA A 300 -7.81 -15.44 29.73
CA ALA A 300 -6.49 -14.81 29.72
C ALA A 300 -6.49 -13.37 29.14
N PHE A 301 -7.64 -12.85 28.70
CA PHE A 301 -7.73 -11.50 28.13
C PHE A 301 -9.12 -10.88 28.29
N ASP A 302 -9.19 -9.54 28.34
CA ASP A 302 -10.44 -8.78 28.31
C ASP A 302 -10.58 -7.97 27.02
N VAL A 303 -11.70 -8.17 26.29
CA VAL A 303 -12.08 -7.47 25.05
C VAL A 303 -13.08 -6.34 25.32
N ASN A 304 -13.74 -6.32 26.47
CA ASN A 304 -14.85 -5.40 26.76
C ASN A 304 -14.37 -4.00 27.24
N ILE A 305 -13.25 -3.51 26.73
CA ILE A 305 -12.66 -2.22 27.12
C ILE A 305 -13.28 -1.06 26.33
N HIS A 306 -13.58 -1.27 25.05
CA HIS A 306 -14.09 -0.23 24.14
C HIS A 306 -15.34 -0.70 23.38
N PRO A 307 -16.29 0.20 23.04
CA PRO A 307 -17.50 -0.16 22.26
C PRO A 307 -17.20 -0.86 20.93
N THR A 308 -16.12 -0.48 20.26
CA THR A 308 -15.68 -1.10 18.98
C THR A 308 -15.08 -2.48 19.14
N LYS A 309 -14.76 -2.92 20.38
CA LYS A 309 -14.17 -4.24 20.71
C LYS A 309 -12.85 -4.53 19.98
N THR A 310 -12.12 -3.50 19.57
CA THR A 310 -10.85 -3.64 18.86
C THR A 310 -9.64 -3.54 19.77
N GLU A 311 -9.81 -3.05 21.00
CA GLU A 311 -8.78 -2.97 22.03
C GLU A 311 -8.91 -4.15 22.98
N VAL A 312 -7.78 -4.75 23.32
CA VAL A 312 -7.69 -5.93 24.19
C VAL A 312 -6.60 -5.70 25.21
N LYS A 313 -6.88 -6.09 26.46
CA LYS A 313 -5.91 -6.16 27.54
C LYS A 313 -5.63 -7.63 27.87
N PHE A 314 -4.39 -8.03 27.83
CA PHE A 314 -3.97 -9.37 28.21
C PHE A 314 -3.71 -9.43 29.73
N GLU A 315 -3.82 -10.59 30.33
CA GLU A 315 -3.45 -10.81 31.73
C GLU A 315 -1.94 -10.58 31.91
N ASP A 316 -1.11 -11.08 30.99
CA ASP A 316 0.34 -10.83 30.95
C ASP A 316 0.76 -10.30 29.58
N ASP A 317 0.64 -8.99 29.38
CA ASP A 317 1.06 -8.30 28.17
C ASP A 317 2.55 -8.50 27.85
N ARG A 318 3.41 -8.61 28.88
CA ARG A 318 4.87 -8.73 28.68
C ARG A 318 5.26 -10.10 28.14
N LEU A 319 4.60 -11.14 28.62
CA LEU A 319 4.85 -12.51 28.15
C LEU A 319 4.42 -12.67 26.69
N VAL A 320 3.21 -12.21 26.34
CA VAL A 320 2.72 -12.23 24.95
C VAL A 320 3.64 -11.43 24.02
N TYR A 321 4.11 -10.26 24.46
CA TYR A 321 5.10 -9.44 23.74
C TYR A 321 6.39 -10.21 23.47
N ALA A 322 6.98 -10.84 24.50
CA ALA A 322 8.24 -11.55 24.37
C ALA A 322 8.14 -12.76 23.44
N ILE A 323 7.04 -13.55 23.55
CA ILE A 323 6.79 -14.70 22.69
C ILE A 323 6.61 -14.24 21.23
N LEU A 324 5.78 -13.23 20.97
CA LEU A 324 5.57 -12.70 19.61
C LEU A 324 6.88 -12.21 19.00
N ARG A 325 7.66 -11.39 19.72
CA ARG A 325 8.96 -10.90 19.24
C ARG A 325 9.92 -12.02 18.90
N SER A 326 10.00 -13.05 19.76
CA SER A 326 10.86 -14.21 19.57
C SER A 326 10.44 -15.02 18.34
N SER A 327 9.13 -15.28 18.19
CA SER A 327 8.57 -16.05 17.07
C SER A 327 8.81 -15.37 15.72
N VAL A 328 8.62 -14.04 15.67
CA VAL A 328 8.90 -13.24 14.47
C VAL A 328 10.39 -13.24 14.14
N ARG A 329 11.28 -13.07 15.14
CA ARG A 329 12.75 -13.17 14.93
C ARG A 329 13.18 -14.53 14.39
N LYS A 330 12.62 -15.62 14.95
CA LYS A 330 12.87 -16.99 14.49
C LYS A 330 12.47 -17.14 13.02
N SER A 331 11.29 -16.68 12.63
CA SER A 331 10.82 -16.70 11.25
C SER A 331 11.73 -15.89 10.32
N LEU A 332 12.06 -14.64 10.68
CA LEU A 332 12.98 -13.82 9.89
C LEU A 332 14.36 -14.45 9.72
N GLY A 333 14.91 -15.07 10.78
CA GLY A 333 16.18 -15.79 10.71
C GLY A 333 16.16 -16.96 9.75
N GLN A 334 15.07 -17.73 9.73
CA GLN A 334 14.91 -18.86 8.82
C GLN A 334 14.83 -18.46 7.35
N TYR A 335 14.20 -17.31 7.04
CA TYR A 335 13.93 -16.89 5.66
C TYR A 335 14.92 -15.85 5.12
N ASN A 336 15.69 -15.14 5.96
CA ASN A 336 16.75 -14.22 5.52
C ASN A 336 18.13 -14.89 5.34
N ILE A 337 18.36 -16.08 5.93
CA ILE A 337 19.65 -16.79 5.86
C ILE A 337 19.72 -17.70 4.62
N SER A 338 18.60 -18.07 4.03
CA SER A 338 18.60 -18.76 2.74
C SER A 338 18.59 -17.72 1.62
N PRO A 339 19.74 -17.45 0.94
CA PRO A 339 19.63 -16.82 -0.37
C PRO A 339 18.73 -17.76 -1.18
N THR A 340 17.64 -17.24 -1.69
CA THR A 340 16.90 -17.90 -2.77
C THR A 340 17.88 -18.04 -3.91
N LEU A 341 18.49 -19.20 -4.02
CA LEU A 341 19.02 -19.66 -5.28
C LEU A 341 17.77 -19.90 -6.14
N ASP A 342 17.23 -18.81 -6.69
CA ASP A 342 16.34 -18.89 -7.82
C ASP A 342 17.21 -19.43 -8.98
N PHE A 343 17.26 -20.75 -9.05
CA PHE A 343 17.45 -21.40 -10.32
C PHE A 343 16.14 -21.14 -11.09
N GLU A 344 16.00 -19.97 -11.69
CA GLU A 344 15.21 -19.82 -12.90
C GLU A 344 15.83 -20.83 -13.88
N GLN A 345 15.23 -22.02 -13.95
CA GLN A 345 15.50 -22.92 -15.04
C GLN A 345 15.09 -22.16 -16.29
N GLU A 346 16.09 -21.59 -16.97
CA GLU A 346 15.92 -21.13 -18.34
C GLU A 346 15.29 -22.30 -19.10
N MET A 347 14.06 -22.09 -19.59
CA MET A 347 13.31 -23.09 -20.36
C MET A 347 14.01 -23.47 -21.67
N SER A 348 15.14 -22.84 -22.00
CA SER A 348 15.95 -23.10 -23.18
C SER A 348 16.74 -24.43 -23.15
N LEU A 349 16.73 -25.18 -22.04
CA LEU A 349 17.44 -26.46 -21.94
C LEU A 349 16.53 -27.71 -22.01
N LYS A 350 15.23 -27.56 -22.28
CA LYS A 350 14.29 -28.70 -22.36
C LYS A 350 14.34 -29.48 -23.66
N ASP A 351 15.05 -29.03 -24.68
CA ASP A 351 15.06 -29.65 -26.01
C ASP A 351 16.42 -30.25 -26.46
N ILE A 352 17.24 -30.69 -25.52
CA ILE A 352 18.43 -31.50 -25.90
C ILE A 352 18.04 -32.97 -25.83
N PRO A 353 17.89 -33.68 -26.98
CA PRO A 353 17.62 -35.11 -26.98
C PRO A 353 18.84 -35.86 -26.45
N LEU A 354 18.72 -36.47 -25.29
CA LEU A 354 19.69 -37.43 -24.78
C LEU A 354 19.61 -38.71 -25.59
N HIS A 355 20.56 -38.91 -26.51
CA HIS A 355 20.78 -40.19 -27.12
C HIS A 355 21.47 -41.11 -26.09
N PRO A 356 20.95 -42.32 -25.83
CA PRO A 356 21.62 -43.29 -24.97
C PRO A 356 22.60 -44.12 -25.81
N GLU A 357 23.88 -43.78 -25.79
CA GLU A 357 24.91 -44.72 -26.18
C GLU A 357 25.80 -45.05 -24.99
N ASN A 358 25.95 -46.38 -24.79
CA ASN A 358 26.70 -47.06 -23.77
C ASN A 358 28.08 -46.44 -23.48
N GLY A 359 28.30 -45.97 -22.27
CA GLY A 359 29.63 -45.61 -21.79
C GLY A 359 29.63 -45.45 -20.27
N GLN A 360 30.32 -46.32 -19.56
CA GLN A 360 30.52 -46.29 -18.12
C GLN A 360 31.03 -44.92 -17.66
N VAL A 361 30.26 -44.21 -16.87
CA VAL A 361 30.66 -42.95 -16.24
C VAL A 361 31.66 -43.24 -15.12
N LYS A 362 32.94 -42.96 -15.35
CA LYS A 362 33.96 -42.90 -14.30
C LYS A 362 33.69 -41.67 -13.42
N ARG A 363 33.51 -41.89 -12.12
CA ARG A 363 33.41 -40.79 -11.13
C ARG A 363 34.73 -40.02 -11.12
N PRO A 364 34.72 -38.68 -11.16
CA PRO A 364 35.94 -37.90 -11.01
C PRO A 364 36.50 -38.08 -9.60
N GLY A 365 37.69 -38.64 -9.49
CA GLY A 365 38.45 -38.70 -8.26
C GLY A 365 39.23 -37.41 -8.06
N ILE A 366 39.06 -36.78 -6.92
CA ILE A 366 39.85 -35.60 -6.51
C ILE A 366 41.18 -36.16 -5.96
N THR A 367 42.27 -35.97 -6.69
CA THR A 367 43.65 -36.20 -6.17
C THR A 367 44.09 -34.92 -5.47
N VAL A 368 44.19 -34.97 -4.15
CA VAL A 368 44.74 -33.88 -3.35
C VAL A 368 46.25 -34.01 -3.34
N ASP A 369 46.96 -33.06 -3.90
CA ASP A 369 48.43 -32.97 -3.79
C ASP A 369 48.78 -32.43 -2.40
N THR A 370 49.29 -33.29 -1.54
CA THR A 370 49.68 -32.98 -0.16
C THR A 370 50.92 -32.07 -0.04
N ASN A 371 51.60 -31.76 -1.15
CA ASN A 371 52.81 -30.94 -1.18
C ASN A 371 52.59 -29.54 -1.77
N TYR A 372 51.36 -29.16 -2.05
CA TYR A 372 51.06 -27.81 -2.54
C TYR A 372 51.17 -26.75 -1.42
N ASN A 373 52.19 -25.89 -1.53
CA ASN A 373 52.41 -24.76 -0.63
C ASN A 373 52.19 -23.43 -1.39
N PRO A 374 51.11 -22.70 -1.14
CA PRO A 374 50.76 -21.48 -1.88
C PRO A 374 51.66 -20.26 -1.60
N PHE A 375 52.68 -20.38 -0.71
CA PHE A 375 53.55 -19.27 -0.29
C PHE A 375 55.01 -19.40 -0.77
N LYS A 376 55.34 -20.36 -1.67
CA LYS A 376 56.67 -20.40 -2.27
C LYS A 376 56.68 -19.79 -3.67
N THR A 377 57.20 -18.60 -3.77
CA THR A 377 57.63 -17.96 -5.02
C THR A 377 59.04 -18.46 -5.33
N GLU A 378 59.22 -19.31 -6.34
CA GLU A 378 60.54 -19.53 -6.94
C GLU A 378 60.50 -19.25 -8.44
N SER A 379 61.42 -18.40 -8.82
CA SER A 379 61.75 -18.02 -10.18
C SER A 379 62.60 -19.10 -10.85
N SER A 380 62.47 -19.12 -12.17
CA SER A 380 63.44 -19.59 -13.16
C SER A 380 63.32 -21.03 -13.73
N GLY A 381 63.16 -21.08 -15.02
CA GLY A 381 64.02 -21.86 -15.89
C GLY A 381 63.46 -23.15 -16.51
N ALA A 382 63.15 -23.02 -17.80
CA ALA A 382 63.48 -23.92 -18.90
C ALA A 382 62.81 -25.33 -19.04
N SER A 383 62.13 -25.42 -20.19
CA SER A 383 62.11 -26.54 -21.14
C SER A 383 61.47 -27.89 -20.74
N GLY A 384 60.43 -28.25 -21.53
CA GLY A 384 59.99 -29.63 -21.62
C GLY A 384 58.60 -29.75 -22.25
N SER A 385 58.55 -30.05 -23.53
CA SER A 385 57.43 -30.31 -24.40
C SER A 385 56.45 -31.40 -23.87
N SER A 386 55.15 -31.09 -23.90
CA SER A 386 54.14 -32.06 -24.38
C SER A 386 52.89 -31.35 -24.83
N GLN A 387 52.50 -31.62 -26.06
CA GLN A 387 51.36 -31.17 -26.77
C GLN A 387 50.06 -31.52 -26.07
N GLY A 388 49.26 -30.54 -25.74
CA GLY A 388 47.85 -30.67 -25.44
C GLY A 388 47.10 -29.59 -26.18
N ASN A 389 46.43 -29.98 -27.25
CA ASN A 389 45.61 -29.14 -28.13
C ASN A 389 44.46 -28.46 -27.35
N TRP A 390 44.62 -27.20 -27.05
CA TRP A 390 43.48 -26.35 -26.73
C TRP A 390 43.35 -25.33 -27.87
N SER A 391 42.43 -25.61 -28.80
CA SER A 391 42.02 -24.69 -29.84
C SER A 391 41.42 -23.41 -29.17
N ARG A 392 42.23 -22.37 -29.19
CA ARG A 392 41.78 -21.00 -28.92
C ARG A 392 40.67 -20.66 -29.94
N MET A 393 39.46 -20.47 -29.48
CA MET A 393 38.47 -19.71 -30.19
C MET A 393 38.99 -18.27 -30.28
N GLN A 394 39.68 -17.95 -31.35
CA GLN A 394 39.96 -16.57 -31.72
C GLN A 394 38.66 -15.94 -32.17
N GLN A 395 38.21 -14.94 -31.41
CA GLN A 395 37.21 -14.00 -31.87
C GLN A 395 37.76 -13.31 -33.13
N HIS A 396 37.19 -13.63 -34.28
CA HIS A 396 37.42 -12.89 -35.52
C HIS A 396 36.81 -11.50 -35.35
N VAL A 397 37.62 -10.51 -35.05
CA VAL A 397 37.30 -9.11 -35.26
C VAL A 397 37.48 -8.84 -36.74
N PRO A 398 36.45 -8.42 -37.48
CA PRO A 398 36.61 -8.07 -38.92
C PRO A 398 37.57 -6.89 -39.04
N LYS A 399 38.61 -7.04 -39.89
CA LYS A 399 39.63 -6.02 -40.11
C LYS A 399 39.14 -4.79 -40.90
N ASP A 400 37.86 -4.72 -41.25
CA ASP A 400 37.30 -3.67 -42.12
C ASP A 400 36.51 -2.58 -41.40
N TRP A 401 36.46 -2.56 -40.09
CA TRP A 401 35.70 -1.54 -39.40
C TRP A 401 36.34 -0.12 -39.49
N GLN A 402 37.64 -0.03 -39.80
CA GLN A 402 38.32 1.27 -40.04
C GLN A 402 37.91 1.94 -41.35
N LYS A 403 37.38 1.20 -42.31
CA LYS A 403 36.88 1.76 -43.59
C LYS A 403 35.53 2.45 -43.48
N LEU A 404 34.81 2.30 -42.39
CA LEU A 404 33.55 2.99 -42.12
C LEU A 404 33.72 4.46 -41.72
N PHE A 405 34.95 4.90 -41.41
CA PHE A 405 35.22 6.28 -41.03
C PHE A 405 35.94 7.11 -42.10
N GLU A 406 36.26 6.52 -43.28
CA GLU A 406 37.01 7.20 -44.34
C GLU A 406 36.19 7.72 -45.53
N THR A 407 34.88 7.65 -45.48
CA THR A 407 34.04 8.21 -46.55
C THR A 407 33.14 9.30 -45.99
N HIS A 408 33.66 10.52 -45.94
CA HIS A 408 32.97 11.77 -46.26
C HIS A 408 33.86 12.97 -45.96
N SER A 409 34.85 13.19 -46.82
CA SER A 409 35.46 14.50 -46.90
C SER A 409 35.94 14.72 -48.34
N SER A 410 35.07 15.20 -49.18
CA SER A 410 35.39 16.00 -50.36
C SER A 410 34.12 16.38 -51.10
N GLU A 411 33.45 17.42 -50.66
CA GLU A 411 32.70 18.32 -51.52
C GLU A 411 33.23 19.73 -51.30
N THR A 412 33.90 20.20 -52.32
CA THR A 412 34.47 21.54 -52.49
C THR A 412 33.35 22.59 -52.47
N LEU A 413 33.37 23.46 -51.47
CA LEU A 413 32.64 24.72 -51.48
C LEU A 413 33.54 25.83 -52.03
N PRO A 414 33.00 26.78 -52.81
CA PRO A 414 33.82 27.79 -53.52
C PRO A 414 34.43 28.81 -52.57
N ARG A 415 35.70 29.11 -52.84
CA ARG A 415 36.56 30.10 -52.20
C ARG A 415 35.97 31.50 -52.37
N LEU A 416 35.47 32.09 -51.28
CA LEU A 416 35.17 33.52 -51.22
C LEU A 416 36.45 34.26 -50.80
N GLU A 417 36.76 35.32 -51.53
CA GLU A 417 37.95 36.20 -51.40
C GLU A 417 37.99 36.88 -50.05
N GLU A 418 39.15 36.75 -49.38
CA GLU A 418 39.46 37.45 -48.14
C GLU A 418 39.68 38.95 -48.40
N THR A 419 38.79 39.80 -47.88
CA THR A 419 39.08 41.22 -47.66
C THR A 419 39.78 41.37 -46.31
N PRO A 420 40.81 42.21 -46.21
CA PRO A 420 41.56 42.37 -44.98
C PRO A 420 40.72 43.11 -43.93
N VAL A 421 40.32 42.40 -42.89
CA VAL A 421 39.72 43.01 -41.72
C VAL A 421 40.82 43.56 -40.82
N GLN A 422 40.82 44.86 -40.63
CA GLN A 422 41.62 45.54 -39.63
C GLN A 422 41.38 44.94 -38.25
N GLN A 423 42.43 44.37 -37.65
CA GLN A 423 42.45 43.98 -36.24
C GLN A 423 42.37 45.23 -35.39
N VAL A 424 41.19 45.50 -34.84
CA VAL A 424 41.07 46.42 -33.71
C VAL A 424 41.50 45.63 -32.46
N LEU A 425 42.62 46.02 -31.89
CA LEU A 425 43.07 45.56 -30.57
C LEU A 425 42.07 46.06 -29.52
N HIS A 426 41.09 45.22 -29.19
CA HIS A 426 40.28 45.43 -27.98
C HIS A 426 41.12 45.03 -26.77
N SER A 427 41.32 45.99 -25.85
CA SER A 427 41.95 45.73 -24.56
C SER A 427 41.06 44.73 -23.79
N SER A 428 41.68 43.68 -23.28
CA SER A 428 41.04 42.59 -22.52
C SER A 428 40.49 43.01 -21.15
N TRP A 429 40.32 44.31 -20.91
CA TRP A 429 39.81 44.87 -19.65
C TRP A 429 38.32 45.27 -19.68
N ASP A 430 37.71 45.32 -20.86
CA ASP A 430 36.30 45.71 -21.00
C ASP A 430 35.32 44.53 -21.22
N GLU A 431 35.81 43.30 -21.39
CA GLU A 431 34.94 42.10 -21.56
C GLU A 431 34.57 41.40 -20.26
N GLU A 432 35.22 41.72 -19.12
CA GLU A 432 34.85 41.13 -17.81
C GLU A 432 33.62 41.73 -17.14
N GLU A 433 33.08 42.86 -17.61
CA GLU A 433 31.87 43.45 -17.02
C GLU A 433 30.53 43.05 -17.68
N LYS A 434 30.55 42.30 -18.80
CA LYS A 434 29.33 41.90 -19.51
C LYS A 434 29.00 40.40 -19.52
N ALA A 435 29.91 39.53 -19.13
CA ALA A 435 29.58 38.20 -18.73
C ALA A 435 29.14 38.29 -17.25
N GLY A 436 27.85 38.42 -17.01
CA GLY A 436 27.32 38.34 -15.64
C GLY A 436 27.94 37.11 -15.00
N ALA A 437 28.77 37.33 -13.98
CA ALA A 437 29.46 36.27 -13.26
C ALA A 437 28.43 35.19 -12.92
N ARG A 438 28.46 34.05 -13.63
CA ARG A 438 27.64 32.91 -13.30
C ARG A 438 27.96 32.59 -11.85
N LYS A 439 26.99 32.79 -10.96
CA LYS A 439 27.14 32.54 -9.53
C LYS A 439 27.59 31.11 -9.38
N GLY A 440 28.80 30.85 -8.91
CA GLY A 440 29.30 29.49 -8.73
C GLY A 440 28.36 28.71 -7.83
N CYS A 441 27.83 27.59 -8.32
CA CYS A 441 27.06 26.63 -7.53
C CYS A 441 27.98 25.45 -7.18
N TYR A 442 27.92 25.00 -5.93
CA TYR A 442 28.70 23.86 -5.44
C TYR A 442 27.79 22.85 -4.81
N GLN A 443 27.87 21.58 -5.24
CA GLN A 443 27.11 20.50 -4.64
C GLN A 443 27.84 19.92 -3.42
N LEU A 444 27.14 19.85 -2.28
CA LEU A 444 27.66 19.28 -1.03
C LEU A 444 26.98 17.94 -0.75
N HIS A 445 27.76 16.88 -0.62
CA HIS A 445 27.31 15.51 -0.35
C HIS A 445 26.18 15.01 -1.29
N ASN A 446 26.17 15.49 -2.54
CA ASN A 446 25.14 15.17 -3.54
C ASN A 446 23.71 15.38 -3.02
N ARG A 447 23.53 16.35 -2.12
CA ARG A 447 22.27 16.63 -1.43
C ARG A 447 21.95 18.12 -1.36
N TYR A 448 22.92 18.97 -1.13
CA TYR A 448 22.73 20.40 -0.98
C TYR A 448 23.48 21.16 -2.07
N ILE A 449 22.88 22.23 -2.58
CA ILE A 449 23.51 23.18 -3.49
C ILE A 449 23.84 24.43 -2.67
N LEU A 450 25.12 24.82 -2.70
CA LEU A 450 25.63 26.03 -2.08
C LEU A 450 25.84 27.09 -3.16
N THR A 451 25.30 28.29 -2.97
CA THR A 451 25.57 29.42 -3.85
C THR A 451 25.73 30.69 -3.03
N HIS A 452 26.62 31.59 -3.47
CA HIS A 452 26.80 32.87 -2.82
C HIS A 452 25.73 33.88 -3.25
N ILE A 453 25.28 34.69 -2.32
CA ILE A 453 24.38 35.83 -2.55
C ILE A 453 25.03 37.09 -1.97
N LYS A 454 24.57 38.26 -2.40
CA LYS A 454 25.13 39.53 -1.89
C LYS A 454 25.11 39.67 -0.37
N SER A 455 24.14 39.04 0.28
CA SER A 455 23.93 39.06 1.74
C SER A 455 24.59 37.90 2.50
N GLY A 456 25.22 36.94 1.81
CA GLY A 456 25.85 35.80 2.47
C GLY A 456 25.87 34.52 1.65
N LEU A 457 25.66 33.38 2.32
CA LEU A 457 25.61 32.03 1.75
C LEU A 457 24.20 31.50 1.70
N MET A 458 23.77 30.99 0.55
CA MET A 458 22.50 30.30 0.38
C MET A 458 22.74 28.80 0.24
N VAL A 459 21.99 28.02 1.01
CA VAL A 459 22.00 26.53 1.01
C VAL A 459 20.64 26.06 0.56
N ILE A 460 20.61 25.25 -0.49
CA ILE A 460 19.40 24.74 -1.12
C ILE A 460 19.40 23.21 -0.99
N ASP A 461 18.33 22.63 -0.49
CA ASP A 461 18.10 21.18 -0.52
C ASP A 461 17.63 20.80 -1.93
N GLN A 462 18.46 20.05 -2.69
CA GLN A 462 18.18 19.74 -4.10
C GLN A 462 16.89 18.94 -4.30
N GLN A 463 16.55 18.03 -3.38
CA GLN A 463 15.31 17.25 -3.47
C GLN A 463 14.09 18.13 -3.24
N ARG A 464 14.08 18.93 -2.16
CA ARG A 464 12.96 19.80 -1.80
C ARG A 464 12.75 20.91 -2.82
N ALA A 465 13.84 21.43 -3.39
CA ALA A 465 13.78 22.41 -4.47
C ALA A 465 13.07 21.81 -5.70
N HIS A 466 13.52 20.64 -6.14
CA HIS A 466 12.90 19.97 -7.29
C HIS A 466 11.45 19.54 -7.01
N GLU A 467 11.15 19.09 -5.80
CA GLU A 467 9.78 18.77 -5.36
C GLU A 467 8.85 20.01 -5.46
N ARG A 468 9.33 21.21 -5.08
CA ARG A 468 8.57 22.46 -5.23
C ARG A 468 8.32 22.80 -6.70
N ILE A 469 9.33 22.72 -7.53
CA ILE A 469 9.23 22.99 -8.98
C ILE A 469 8.20 22.07 -9.63
N LEU A 470 8.32 20.76 -9.39
CA LEU A 470 7.42 19.76 -9.96
C LEU A 470 5.99 19.93 -9.45
N TYR A 471 5.82 20.23 -8.16
CA TYR A 471 4.50 20.44 -7.57
C TYR A 471 3.74 21.60 -8.25
N GLU A 472 4.38 22.74 -8.44
CA GLU A 472 3.72 23.87 -9.11
C GLU A 472 3.45 23.60 -10.60
N ARG A 473 4.36 22.88 -11.27
CA ARG A 473 4.16 22.40 -12.65
C ARG A 473 2.94 21.47 -12.75
N TYR A 474 2.82 20.49 -11.86
CA TYR A 474 1.68 19.57 -11.86
C TYR A 474 0.36 20.25 -11.48
N LEU A 475 0.38 21.24 -10.59
CA LEU A 475 -0.82 22.06 -10.33
C LEU A 475 -1.30 22.83 -11.56
N GLN A 476 -0.37 23.37 -12.35
CA GLN A 476 -0.70 24.04 -13.60
C GLN A 476 -1.30 23.04 -14.62
N HIS A 477 -0.74 21.84 -14.73
CA HIS A 477 -1.27 20.80 -15.63
C HIS A 477 -2.69 20.38 -15.24
N LEU A 478 -2.97 20.20 -13.95
CA LEU A 478 -4.33 19.92 -13.46
C LEU A 478 -5.31 21.04 -13.79
N GLY A 479 -4.89 22.30 -13.66
CA GLY A 479 -5.71 23.47 -14.02
C GLY A 479 -6.02 23.57 -15.52
N LEU A 480 -5.10 23.14 -16.38
CA LEU A 480 -5.23 23.15 -17.83
C LEU A 480 -5.84 21.85 -18.39
N GLN A 481 -6.03 20.82 -17.55
CA GLN A 481 -6.50 19.49 -17.94
C GLN A 481 -5.69 18.84 -19.09
N ASN A 482 -4.39 19.12 -19.17
CA ASN A 482 -3.53 18.68 -20.28
C ASN A 482 -2.06 18.58 -19.87
N GLY A 483 -1.73 17.59 -19.05
CA GLY A 483 -0.35 17.27 -18.71
C GLY A 483 0.39 16.65 -19.89
N PRO A 484 1.67 17.01 -20.15
CA PRO A 484 2.46 16.38 -21.18
C PRO A 484 2.70 14.91 -20.87
N CYS A 485 2.26 14.03 -21.77
CA CYS A 485 2.35 12.59 -21.67
C CYS A 485 3.43 12.06 -22.63
N GLN A 486 4.38 11.31 -22.08
CA GLN A 486 5.34 10.53 -22.84
C GLN A 486 4.79 9.12 -23.09
N GLN A 487 4.49 8.80 -24.33
CA GLN A 487 3.98 7.48 -24.72
C GLN A 487 5.07 6.41 -24.60
N LYS A 488 4.73 5.26 -24.03
CA LYS A 488 5.61 4.10 -23.96
C LYS A 488 5.47 3.24 -25.19
N LEU A 489 6.58 2.77 -25.73
CA LEU A 489 6.59 1.82 -26.87
C LEU A 489 5.89 0.50 -26.53
N PHE A 490 6.05 0.06 -25.29
CA PHE A 490 5.40 -1.15 -24.77
C PHE A 490 4.55 -0.75 -23.56
N PRO A 491 3.20 -0.85 -23.67
CA PRO A 491 2.32 -0.64 -22.53
C PRO A 491 2.61 -1.63 -21.40
N GLU A 492 2.60 -1.14 -20.16
CA GLU A 492 2.83 -1.96 -18.98
C GLU A 492 1.52 -2.22 -18.25
N SER A 493 1.30 -3.48 -17.82
CA SER A 493 0.17 -3.83 -16.96
C SER A 493 0.58 -3.76 -15.50
N VAL A 494 -0.18 -3.01 -14.70
CA VAL A 494 0.03 -2.86 -13.26
C VAL A 494 -1.16 -3.45 -12.53
N GLU A 495 -0.91 -4.48 -11.73
CA GLU A 495 -1.90 -5.06 -10.82
C GLU A 495 -1.83 -4.32 -9.48
N LEU A 496 -2.95 -3.75 -9.03
CA LEU A 496 -3.08 -3.03 -7.76
C LEU A 496 -3.87 -3.87 -6.75
N SER A 497 -3.80 -3.53 -5.46
CA SER A 497 -4.73 -4.07 -4.48
C SER A 497 -6.16 -3.58 -4.77
N ALA A 498 -7.18 -4.32 -4.34
CA ALA A 498 -8.57 -3.90 -4.56
C ALA A 498 -8.87 -2.52 -3.94
N ALA A 499 -8.30 -2.22 -2.77
CA ALA A 499 -8.42 -0.91 -2.14
C ALA A 499 -7.75 0.21 -2.96
N ASP A 500 -6.59 -0.07 -3.57
CA ASP A 500 -5.88 0.87 -4.43
C ASP A 500 -6.56 1.06 -5.78
N THR A 501 -7.15 0.00 -6.31
CA THR A 501 -7.95 0.04 -7.54
C THR A 501 -9.11 1.02 -7.41
N VAL A 502 -9.83 0.98 -6.28
CA VAL A 502 -10.94 1.92 -6.04
C VAL A 502 -10.46 3.37 -6.02
N ILE A 503 -9.33 3.64 -5.37
CA ILE A 503 -8.75 4.99 -5.32
C ILE A 503 -8.27 5.41 -6.71
N ALA A 504 -7.61 4.51 -7.44
CA ALA A 504 -7.12 4.79 -8.78
C ALA A 504 -8.27 5.07 -9.76
N LEU A 505 -9.39 4.36 -9.66
CA LEU A 505 -10.59 4.60 -10.48
C LEU A 505 -11.24 5.96 -10.17
N ASP A 506 -11.32 6.33 -8.88
CA ASP A 506 -11.85 7.65 -8.46
C ASP A 506 -10.98 8.81 -8.94
N LEU A 507 -9.67 8.59 -9.05
CA LEU A 507 -8.68 9.59 -9.44
C LEU A 507 -8.23 9.50 -10.91
N ILE A 508 -8.78 8.61 -11.71
CA ILE A 508 -8.26 8.27 -13.05
C ILE A 508 -8.17 9.51 -13.98
N GLU A 509 -9.18 10.37 -13.95
CA GLU A 509 -9.16 11.62 -14.71
C GLU A 509 -8.06 12.56 -14.22
N SER A 510 -7.90 12.70 -12.91
CA SER A 510 -6.87 13.56 -12.32
C SER A 510 -5.46 13.01 -12.58
N ILE A 511 -5.28 11.69 -12.52
CA ILE A 511 -4.01 11.01 -12.86
C ILE A 511 -3.68 11.24 -14.34
N ASN A 512 -4.64 11.08 -15.23
CA ASN A 512 -4.43 11.31 -16.67
C ASN A 512 -4.15 12.79 -16.98
N ASN A 513 -4.79 13.72 -16.28
CA ASN A 513 -4.51 15.16 -16.40
C ASN A 513 -3.10 15.55 -15.94
N LEU A 514 -2.45 14.73 -15.11
CA LEU A 514 -1.04 14.91 -14.72
C LEU A 514 -0.05 14.43 -15.80
N GLY A 515 -0.53 13.78 -16.86
CA GLY A 515 0.29 13.29 -17.97
C GLY A 515 0.45 11.77 -18.03
N PHE A 516 -0.31 11.01 -17.26
CA PHE A 516 -0.43 9.56 -17.48
C PHE A 516 -1.42 9.28 -18.62
N ASP A 517 -1.27 8.13 -19.26
CA ASP A 517 -2.32 7.47 -20.05
C ASP A 517 -2.61 6.12 -19.38
N LEU A 518 -3.46 6.19 -18.35
CA LEU A 518 -3.85 5.07 -17.52
C LEU A 518 -5.26 4.61 -17.88
N ARG A 519 -5.43 3.31 -18.15
CA ARG A 519 -6.73 2.72 -18.51
C ARG A 519 -6.99 1.46 -17.70
N PRO A 520 -8.21 1.26 -17.19
CA PRO A 520 -8.59 0.02 -16.50
C PRO A 520 -8.61 -1.15 -17.51
N PHE A 521 -8.08 -2.30 -17.08
CA PHE A 521 -8.00 -3.52 -17.88
C PHE A 521 -8.30 -4.75 -17.01
N GLY A 522 -9.58 -5.07 -16.86
CA GLY A 522 -10.04 -6.20 -16.04
C GLY A 522 -10.11 -5.89 -14.54
N GLN A 523 -10.12 -6.95 -13.72
CA GLN A 523 -10.14 -6.81 -12.26
C GLN A 523 -8.78 -6.36 -11.74
N ASN A 524 -8.77 -5.28 -10.94
CA ASN A 524 -7.59 -4.78 -10.23
C ASN A 524 -6.34 -4.51 -11.09
N THR A 525 -6.48 -4.48 -12.42
CA THR A 525 -5.37 -4.30 -13.36
C THR A 525 -5.58 -3.02 -14.17
N PHE A 526 -4.50 -2.26 -14.35
CA PHE A 526 -4.45 -1.09 -15.20
C PHE A 526 -3.37 -1.25 -16.26
N VAL A 527 -3.63 -0.74 -17.44
CA VAL A 527 -2.62 -0.61 -18.51
C VAL A 527 -2.16 0.84 -18.55
N VAL A 528 -0.86 1.05 -18.44
CA VAL A 528 -0.20 2.35 -18.55
C VAL A 528 0.42 2.43 -19.96
N GLN A 529 -0.15 3.28 -20.81
CA GLN A 529 0.32 3.53 -22.18
C GLN A 529 1.27 4.73 -22.24
N GLY A 530 1.23 5.62 -21.24
CA GLY A 530 2.09 6.79 -21.14
C GLY A 530 2.30 7.24 -19.72
N VAL A 531 3.41 7.95 -19.49
CA VAL A 531 3.82 8.51 -18.18
C VAL A 531 4.07 10.00 -18.29
N PRO A 532 4.01 10.77 -17.20
CA PRO A 532 4.33 12.19 -17.19
C PRO A 532 5.76 12.43 -17.72
N ALA A 533 5.92 13.46 -18.56
CA ALA A 533 7.23 13.84 -19.09
C ALA A 533 8.24 14.09 -17.95
N GLY A 534 9.45 13.51 -18.09
CA GLY A 534 10.51 13.55 -17.06
C GLY A 534 10.47 12.41 -16.05
N THR A 535 9.58 11.41 -16.22
CA THR A 535 9.50 10.21 -15.38
C THR A 535 9.77 8.91 -16.15
N GLU A 536 10.28 8.99 -17.37
CA GLU A 536 10.45 7.87 -18.31
C GLU A 536 11.37 6.77 -17.78
N GLU A 537 12.39 7.16 -17.02
CA GLU A 537 13.39 6.25 -16.44
C GLU A 537 12.90 5.53 -15.18
N LEU A 538 11.76 5.96 -14.63
CA LEU A 538 11.22 5.37 -13.41
C LEU A 538 10.41 4.11 -13.73
N ASP A 539 10.44 3.14 -12.82
CA ASP A 539 9.56 1.98 -12.87
C ASP A 539 8.10 2.45 -12.70
N VAL A 540 7.28 2.18 -13.71
CA VAL A 540 5.88 2.61 -13.79
C VAL A 540 5.06 2.08 -12.63
N LYS A 541 5.28 0.83 -12.25
CA LYS A 541 4.57 0.20 -11.14
C LYS A 541 4.93 0.87 -9.82
N ALA A 542 6.22 1.08 -9.56
CA ALA A 542 6.68 1.75 -8.35
C ALA A 542 6.21 3.22 -8.31
N LEU A 543 6.16 3.89 -9.46
CA LEU A 543 5.68 5.27 -9.56
C LEU A 543 4.18 5.37 -9.22
N LEU A 544 3.35 4.47 -9.78
CA LEU A 544 1.91 4.47 -9.54
C LEU A 544 1.56 4.02 -8.12
N GLU A 545 2.17 2.94 -7.62
CA GLU A 545 2.01 2.49 -6.24
C GLU A 545 2.45 3.58 -5.26
N GLY A 546 3.60 4.20 -5.48
CA GLY A 546 4.12 5.29 -4.65
C GLY A 546 3.23 6.55 -4.69
N LEU A 547 2.67 6.89 -5.85
CA LEU A 547 1.71 7.98 -6.01
C LEU A 547 0.46 7.75 -5.14
N LEU A 548 -0.12 6.55 -5.21
CA LEU A 548 -1.31 6.19 -4.42
C LEU A 548 -1.00 6.13 -2.91
N GLU A 549 0.17 5.63 -2.54
CA GLU A 549 0.61 5.59 -1.14
C GLU A 549 0.77 6.99 -0.54
N GLU A 550 1.48 7.88 -1.22
CA GLU A 550 1.65 9.27 -0.76
C GLU A 550 0.32 10.03 -0.76
N TYR A 551 -0.55 9.78 -1.74
CA TYR A 551 -1.90 10.35 -1.75
C TYR A 551 -2.70 9.95 -0.50
N LYS A 552 -2.66 8.67 -0.08
CA LYS A 552 -3.31 8.17 1.14
C LYS A 552 -2.76 8.84 2.41
N LEU A 553 -1.44 9.02 2.50
CA LEU A 553 -0.78 9.70 3.62
C LEU A 553 -1.21 11.17 3.71
N ASN A 554 -1.12 11.89 2.60
CA ASN A 554 -1.48 13.30 2.54
C ASN A 554 -2.96 13.54 2.83
N GLN A 555 -3.86 12.62 2.45
CA GLN A 555 -5.28 12.72 2.74
C GLN A 555 -5.59 12.63 4.25
N GLN A 556 -4.77 11.93 5.02
CA GLN A 556 -4.93 11.83 6.48
C GLN A 556 -4.43 13.07 7.21
N GLU A 557 -3.37 13.71 6.71
CA GLU A 557 -2.67 14.79 7.40
C GLU A 557 -3.14 16.20 6.97
N LEU A 558 -3.59 16.36 5.75
CA LEU A 558 -3.84 17.66 5.13
C LEU A 558 -5.30 17.81 4.63
N LYS A 559 -5.88 18.97 4.88
CA LYS A 559 -7.21 19.36 4.35
C LYS A 559 -7.11 19.93 2.91
N SER A 560 -6.19 19.45 2.09
CA SER A 560 -5.98 19.89 0.71
C SER A 560 -6.98 19.25 -0.25
N SER A 561 -7.19 19.85 -1.41
CA SER A 561 -8.01 19.24 -2.47
C SER A 561 -7.40 17.95 -2.99
N ALA A 562 -8.21 17.06 -3.59
CA ALA A 562 -7.72 15.78 -4.15
C ALA A 562 -6.61 16.01 -5.20
N GLY A 563 -6.78 17.03 -6.06
CA GLY A 563 -5.78 17.37 -7.07
C GLY A 563 -4.46 17.88 -6.48
N GLU A 564 -4.51 18.74 -5.45
CA GLU A 564 -3.29 19.22 -4.76
C GLU A 564 -2.53 18.08 -4.10
N ASN A 565 -3.24 17.15 -3.46
CA ASN A 565 -2.63 15.98 -2.84
C ASN A 565 -1.97 15.08 -3.88
N LEU A 566 -2.63 14.90 -5.03
CA LEU A 566 -2.10 14.07 -6.13
C LEU A 566 -0.86 14.73 -6.75
N ALA A 567 -0.90 16.04 -7.04
CA ALA A 567 0.25 16.80 -7.54
C ALA A 567 1.44 16.74 -6.58
N ARG A 568 1.20 16.87 -5.27
CA ARG A 568 2.23 16.73 -4.23
C ARG A 568 2.84 15.33 -4.20
N SER A 569 1.99 14.32 -4.24
CA SER A 569 2.42 12.91 -4.22
C SER A 569 3.29 12.57 -5.42
N LEU A 570 2.89 13.01 -6.61
CA LEU A 570 3.67 12.82 -7.83
C LEU A 570 5.00 13.60 -7.81
N ALA A 571 4.97 14.86 -7.37
CA ALA A 571 6.17 15.68 -7.26
C ALA A 571 7.22 15.03 -6.36
N ARG A 572 6.79 14.45 -5.23
CA ARG A 572 7.70 13.75 -4.30
C ARG A 572 8.29 12.47 -4.89
N GLN A 573 7.51 11.71 -5.66
CA GLN A 573 7.98 10.48 -6.30
C GLN A 573 8.93 10.76 -7.47
N ALA A 574 8.67 11.82 -8.24
CA ALA A 574 9.47 12.23 -9.39
C ALA A 574 10.67 13.12 -9.04
N ALA A 575 10.77 13.63 -7.80
CA ALA A 575 11.85 14.50 -7.38
C ALA A 575 13.22 13.80 -7.42
N ILE A 576 14.27 14.60 -7.66
CA ILE A 576 15.66 14.16 -7.61
C ILE A 576 15.93 13.50 -6.26
N ARG A 577 16.40 12.26 -6.28
CA ARG A 577 16.74 11.53 -5.04
C ARG A 577 18.05 12.06 -4.43
N PRO A 578 18.19 12.04 -3.08
CA PRO A 578 19.45 12.34 -2.42
C PRO A 578 20.55 11.39 -2.93
N GLY A 579 21.75 11.92 -3.17
CA GLY A 579 22.87 11.15 -3.70
C GLY A 579 23.08 11.28 -5.22
N LYS A 580 22.14 11.86 -5.97
CA LYS A 580 22.32 12.14 -7.40
C LYS A 580 23.31 13.30 -7.58
N VAL A 581 24.36 13.06 -8.37
CA VAL A 581 25.31 14.09 -8.79
C VAL A 581 24.68 14.96 -9.87
N LEU A 582 24.77 16.27 -9.72
CA LEU A 582 24.29 17.26 -10.68
C LEU A 582 25.49 17.95 -11.34
N SER A 583 25.38 18.18 -12.65
CA SER A 583 26.31 19.04 -13.38
C SER A 583 26.08 20.52 -13.01
N ASP A 584 27.05 21.38 -13.31
CA ASP A 584 26.92 22.82 -13.09
C ASP A 584 25.71 23.42 -13.81
N ALA A 585 25.42 22.97 -15.02
CA ALA A 585 24.26 23.42 -15.79
C ALA A 585 22.93 23.00 -15.13
N GLU A 586 22.85 21.76 -14.63
CA GLU A 586 21.65 21.26 -13.94
C GLU A 586 21.44 21.98 -12.59
N MET A 587 22.52 22.27 -11.84
CA MET A 587 22.42 23.04 -10.60
C MET A 587 21.88 24.46 -10.86
N HIS A 588 22.37 25.14 -11.89
CA HIS A 588 21.89 26.47 -12.25
C HIS A 588 20.44 26.44 -12.70
N SER A 589 20.06 25.49 -13.57
CA SER A 589 18.67 25.32 -14.00
C SER A 589 17.73 25.09 -12.83
N LEU A 590 18.12 24.21 -11.89
CA LEU A 590 17.34 23.93 -10.69
C LEU A 590 17.14 25.17 -9.81
N VAL A 591 18.18 25.98 -9.65
CA VAL A 591 18.11 27.22 -8.88
C VAL A 591 17.22 28.25 -9.57
N ASP A 592 17.38 28.45 -10.88
CA ASP A 592 16.60 29.41 -11.66
C ASP A 592 15.10 29.01 -11.67
N GLU A 593 14.80 27.73 -11.91
CA GLU A 593 13.44 27.21 -11.88
C GLU A 593 12.81 27.34 -10.49
N LEU A 594 13.58 27.06 -9.42
CA LEU A 594 13.09 27.21 -8.05
C LEU A 594 12.66 28.64 -7.76
N PHE A 595 13.49 29.61 -8.13
CA PHE A 595 13.15 31.03 -7.89
C PHE A 595 12.08 31.58 -8.86
N ALA A 596 11.74 30.85 -9.91
CA ALA A 596 10.58 31.14 -10.74
C ALA A 596 9.25 30.63 -10.11
N THR A 597 9.31 29.80 -9.06
CA THR A 597 8.11 29.32 -8.35
C THR A 597 7.53 30.39 -7.42
N SER A 598 6.27 30.23 -7.05
CA SER A 598 5.55 31.18 -6.17
C SER A 598 6.10 31.22 -4.74
N LEU A 599 6.61 30.08 -4.23
CA LEU A 599 7.12 29.92 -2.86
C LEU A 599 8.47 29.20 -2.81
N PRO A 600 9.56 29.81 -3.28
CA PRO A 600 10.86 29.14 -3.46
C PRO A 600 11.53 28.69 -2.16
N TYR A 601 11.18 29.29 -1.03
CA TYR A 601 11.83 29.02 0.26
C TYR A 601 11.27 27.78 0.97
N SER A 602 10.13 27.24 0.56
CA SER A 602 9.48 26.13 1.23
C SER A 602 9.06 25.02 0.26
N ALA A 603 9.29 23.77 0.66
CA ALA A 603 8.75 22.59 -0.01
C ALA A 603 7.21 22.52 0.10
N PRO A 604 6.51 21.69 -0.69
CA PRO A 604 5.05 21.55 -0.61
C PRO A 604 4.53 21.08 0.75
N ASP A 605 5.36 20.41 1.56
CA ASP A 605 5.04 19.96 2.93
C ASP A 605 5.28 21.06 4.00
N GLY A 606 5.67 22.27 3.58
CA GLY A 606 5.94 23.41 4.46
C GLY A 606 7.34 23.44 5.08
N LYS A 607 8.17 22.43 4.83
CA LYS A 607 9.56 22.42 5.31
C LYS A 607 10.44 23.35 4.48
N PRO A 608 11.52 23.94 5.05
CA PRO A 608 12.40 24.82 4.32
C PRO A 608 13.14 24.08 3.19
N ALA A 609 13.06 24.62 1.97
CA ALA A 609 13.82 24.19 0.80
C ALA A 609 15.12 25.00 0.66
N VAL A 610 15.13 26.23 1.14
CA VAL A 610 16.26 27.17 1.08
C VAL A 610 16.53 27.73 2.46
N ILE A 611 17.80 27.76 2.85
CA ILE A 611 18.29 28.40 4.07
C ILE A 611 19.35 29.45 3.67
N VAL A 612 19.25 30.64 4.23
CA VAL A 612 20.20 31.74 3.99
C VAL A 612 20.98 32.02 5.27
N TYR A 613 22.29 32.00 5.20
CA TYR A 613 23.19 32.45 6.25
C TYR A 613 23.74 33.83 5.89
N GLY A 614 23.32 34.86 6.62
CA GLY A 614 23.84 36.21 6.46
C GLY A 614 25.30 36.30 6.83
N ILE A 615 26.02 37.30 6.29
CA ILE A 615 27.43 37.58 6.64
C ILE A 615 27.54 37.84 8.14
N ASP A 616 26.62 38.61 8.71
CA ASP A 616 26.57 38.89 10.16
C ASP A 616 26.42 37.62 11.02
N ASP A 617 25.67 36.63 10.55
CA ASP A 617 25.52 35.37 11.27
C ASP A 617 26.80 34.50 11.21
N LEU A 618 27.51 34.58 10.10
CA LEU A 618 28.81 33.94 9.94
C LEU A 618 29.84 34.64 10.82
N ASP A 619 29.89 35.98 10.81
CA ASP A 619 30.82 36.76 11.63
C ASP A 619 30.59 36.54 13.13
N LYS A 620 29.35 36.48 13.59
CA LYS A 620 29.01 36.10 14.99
C LYS A 620 29.53 34.72 15.35
N ARG A 621 29.39 33.72 14.44
CA ARG A 621 29.89 32.36 14.69
C ARG A 621 31.41 32.29 14.75
N PHE A 622 32.10 33.11 13.95
CA PHE A 622 33.56 33.26 13.99
C PHE A 622 34.04 34.21 15.08
N LYS A 623 33.14 34.77 15.89
CA LYS A 623 33.45 35.78 16.92
C LYS A 623 34.20 37.00 16.35
N ARG A 624 33.86 37.37 15.10
CA ARG A 624 34.30 38.60 14.45
C ARG A 624 33.24 39.68 14.70
N GLY A 625 33.39 40.48 15.74
CA GLY A 625 32.42 41.53 16.03
C GLY A 625 32.76 42.23 17.31
#